data_2a8a767ed6f2da8f256d3e0aa21df0ee
#
_entry.id   2a8a767ed6f2da8f256d3e0aa21df0ee
#
_cell.length_a   1.000
_cell.length_b   1.000
_cell.length_c   1.000
_cell.angle_alpha   90.00
_cell.angle_beta   90.00
_cell.angle_gamma   90.00
#
_symmetry.space_group_name_H-M   'P 1'
#
loop_
_entity.id
_entity.type
_entity.pdbx_description
1 polymer ?
#
loop_
_entity_poly.entity_id
_entity_poly.type
_entity_poly.pdbx_seq_one_letter_code
_entity_poly.pdbx_strand_id
1 'polypeptide(L)'
;LGDVYKRQIVNYRTHKRHRITPVYLAKISFSRNRKKSLLTILSLGLCGVIFFLAASYQSSFNAESMARYWDMKYGDFKISIDLENESENLDALLQKEYFSDYVKRVGDIEGVSNIFTYATVPVDFSTDNDISDSTLMLGYNEKDLASLNAAVLSGNITDDTELVVSDPERIYDVYHWKPQIGDTVTFNFKNHSGKTITKAFKIGAITSSNDGMGGYIFRMPENMLKELAGYDCTYAIEIQAEAEYQEIIEQELKLLVSDNRDVRLQTLQDFIVEHQSDNRAGFTLAYAIAAILWIFAVINQINLTVTNLLSQKQEMGTLKSIGMTNKQLEQAFMMEGLFTTLIALLITAVVGIPGGYAIGIFLKNAGMSTGFVFPVVAFTLFAVAMFMLESLMTILLIHSWKKQSVIAICLLYTSPSPRD
;
A
#
# COMPACT_ATOMS: atom_id res chain seq x y z
N LEU A 1 13.72 66.69 -53.24
CA LEU A 1 13.39 66.39 -51.84
C LEU A 1 11.98 65.87 -51.80
N GLY A 2 11.77 64.58 -51.96
CA GLY A 2 10.50 63.93 -51.95
C GLY A 2 10.54 62.76 -50.96
N ASP A 3 9.90 62.93 -49.85
CA ASP A 3 9.76 61.91 -48.82
C ASP A 3 8.83 60.79 -49.32
N VAL A 4 9.38 59.63 -49.45
CA VAL A 4 8.65 58.40 -49.80
C VAL A 4 7.98 57.87 -48.51
N TYR A 5 6.72 58.24 -48.28
CA TYR A 5 5.90 57.57 -47.30
C TYR A 5 5.60 56.16 -47.80
N LYS A 6 6.34 55.17 -47.32
CA LYS A 6 5.97 53.77 -47.43
C LYS A 6 4.70 53.55 -46.63
N ARG A 7 3.53 53.50 -47.29
CA ARG A 7 2.32 52.94 -46.70
C ARG A 7 2.56 51.50 -46.32
N GLN A 8 2.77 51.25 -45.04
CA GLN A 8 2.66 49.94 -44.47
C GLN A 8 1.22 49.49 -44.55
N ILE A 9 0.90 48.60 -45.49
CA ILE A 9 -0.43 47.95 -45.55
C ILE A 9 -0.44 46.97 -44.35
N VAL A 10 -1.00 47.43 -43.25
CA VAL A 10 -1.31 46.56 -42.13
C VAL A 10 -2.50 45.69 -42.56
N ASN A 11 -2.20 44.45 -42.90
CA ASN A 11 -3.23 43.45 -43.16
C ASN A 11 -4.00 43.23 -41.83
N TYR A 12 -5.09 43.99 -41.69
CA TYR A 12 -6.07 43.71 -40.64
C TYR A 12 -6.72 42.35 -40.93
N ARG A 13 -6.11 41.25 -40.43
CA ARG A 13 -6.87 40.03 -40.24
C ARG A 13 -8.03 40.38 -39.32
N THR A 14 -9.26 40.39 -39.86
CA THR A 14 -10.48 40.49 -39.11
C THR A 14 -10.55 39.32 -38.15
N HIS A 15 -10.00 39.52 -36.95
CA HIS A 15 -10.23 38.59 -35.84
C HIS A 15 -11.74 38.60 -35.59
N LYS A 16 -12.36 37.42 -35.73
CA LYS A 16 -13.76 37.18 -35.27
C LYS A 16 -13.92 37.88 -33.93
N ARG A 17 -14.89 38.79 -33.80
CA ARG A 17 -15.25 39.47 -32.56
C ARG A 17 -15.59 38.41 -31.53
N HIS A 18 -14.63 37.92 -30.79
CA HIS A 18 -14.89 37.07 -29.63
C HIS A 18 -15.47 37.97 -28.55
N ARG A 19 -16.68 37.65 -28.12
CA ARG A 19 -17.24 38.24 -26.90
C ARG A 19 -16.23 37.98 -25.78
N ILE A 20 -15.80 39.04 -25.11
CA ILE A 20 -14.89 38.93 -23.96
C ILE A 20 -15.68 38.27 -22.83
N THR A 21 -15.57 36.94 -22.73
CA THR A 21 -16.18 36.17 -21.65
C THR A 21 -15.16 35.93 -20.55
N PRO A 22 -15.58 35.76 -19.26
CA PRO A 22 -14.68 35.43 -18.17
C PRO A 22 -13.77 34.21 -18.47
N VAL A 23 -14.30 33.20 -19.16
CA VAL A 23 -13.56 32.01 -19.61
C VAL A 23 -12.43 32.36 -20.59
N TYR A 24 -12.71 33.26 -21.56
CA TYR A 24 -11.71 33.71 -22.53
C TYR A 24 -10.57 34.47 -21.88
N LEU A 25 -10.89 35.35 -20.89
CA LEU A 25 -9.91 36.09 -20.11
C LEU A 25 -9.05 35.14 -19.25
N ALA A 26 -9.66 34.17 -18.59
CA ALA A 26 -8.96 33.14 -17.81
C ALA A 26 -7.96 32.37 -18.68
N LYS A 27 -8.35 32.00 -19.90
CA LYS A 27 -7.47 31.30 -20.87
C LYS A 27 -6.29 32.17 -21.32
N ILE A 28 -6.48 33.46 -21.53
CA ILE A 28 -5.41 34.40 -21.89
C ILE A 28 -4.45 34.57 -20.72
N SER A 29 -4.95 34.79 -19.50
CA SER A 29 -4.16 34.95 -18.27
C SER A 29 -3.30 33.71 -18.02
N PHE A 30 -3.88 32.53 -18.11
CA PHE A 30 -3.19 31.24 -18.03
C PHE A 30 -2.09 31.10 -19.10
N SER A 31 -2.40 31.45 -20.35
CA SER A 31 -1.46 31.35 -21.48
C SER A 31 -0.25 32.26 -21.30
N ARG A 32 -0.42 33.43 -20.69
CA ARG A 32 0.64 34.40 -20.46
C ARG A 32 1.56 34.01 -19.30
N ASN A 33 1.01 33.46 -18.24
CA ASN A 33 1.73 33.07 -17.04
C ASN A 33 2.09 31.57 -16.99
N ARG A 34 2.23 30.90 -18.13
CA ARG A 34 2.35 29.44 -18.28
C ARG A 34 3.34 28.78 -17.31
N LYS A 35 4.54 29.35 -17.15
CA LYS A 35 5.58 28.75 -16.29
C LYS A 35 5.17 28.73 -14.81
N LYS A 36 4.57 29.81 -14.33
CA LYS A 36 4.14 29.92 -12.92
C LYS A 36 2.92 29.06 -12.65
N SER A 37 1.90 29.13 -13.52
CA SER A 37 0.70 28.30 -13.41
C SER A 37 1.03 26.82 -13.51
N LEU A 38 1.98 26.42 -14.40
CA LEU A 38 2.43 25.04 -14.53
C LEU A 38 3.08 24.53 -13.24
N LEU A 39 3.95 25.34 -12.61
CA LEU A 39 4.59 24.95 -11.34
C LEU A 39 3.56 24.68 -10.24
N THR A 40 2.55 25.55 -10.13
CA THR A 40 1.47 25.35 -9.16
C THR A 40 0.63 24.13 -9.45
N ILE A 41 0.24 23.91 -10.71
CA ILE A 41 -0.53 22.74 -11.14
C ILE A 41 0.25 21.46 -10.83
N LEU A 42 1.56 21.44 -11.14
CA LEU A 42 2.41 20.28 -10.85
C LEU A 42 2.55 20.05 -9.34
N SER A 43 2.73 21.11 -8.55
CA SER A 43 2.83 21.02 -7.09
C SER A 43 1.54 20.47 -6.47
N LEU A 44 0.38 21.03 -6.83
CA LEU A 44 -0.93 20.57 -6.35
C LEU A 44 -1.26 19.16 -6.86
N GLY A 45 -0.97 18.89 -8.14
CA GLY A 45 -1.22 17.59 -8.75
C GLY A 45 -0.36 16.49 -8.12
N LEU A 46 0.93 16.75 -7.89
CA LEU A 46 1.83 15.80 -7.23
C LEU A 46 1.40 15.53 -5.78
N CYS A 47 1.04 16.58 -5.04
CA CYS A 47 0.45 16.41 -3.70
C CYS A 47 -0.79 15.52 -3.73
N GLY A 48 -1.68 15.75 -4.71
CA GLY A 48 -2.87 14.92 -4.92
C GLY A 48 -2.54 13.47 -5.24
N VAL A 49 -1.52 13.22 -6.09
CA VAL A 49 -1.06 11.85 -6.41
C VAL A 49 -0.59 11.13 -5.15
N ILE A 50 0.28 11.75 -4.35
CA ILE A 50 0.81 11.13 -3.12
C ILE A 50 -0.32 10.85 -2.12
N PHE A 51 -1.24 11.81 -1.94
CA PHE A 51 -2.41 11.62 -1.10
C PHE A 51 -3.30 10.47 -1.60
N PHE A 52 -3.54 10.42 -2.92
CA PHE A 52 -4.35 9.36 -3.53
C PHE A 52 -3.70 7.99 -3.38
N LEU A 53 -2.38 7.88 -3.54
CA LEU A 53 -1.65 6.61 -3.34
C LEU A 53 -1.74 6.14 -1.89
N ALA A 54 -1.56 7.04 -0.90
CA ALA A 54 -1.73 6.71 0.52
C ALA A 54 -3.16 6.26 0.84
N ALA A 55 -4.16 6.95 0.29
CA ALA A 55 -5.56 6.60 0.45
C ALA A 55 -5.92 5.27 -0.25
N SER A 56 -5.31 4.98 -1.41
CA SER A 56 -5.49 3.72 -2.13
C SER A 56 -4.91 2.54 -1.36
N TYR A 57 -3.73 2.72 -0.76
CA TYR A 57 -3.12 1.72 0.11
C TYR A 57 -4.05 1.40 1.29
N GLN A 58 -4.51 2.42 2.03
CA GLN A 58 -5.39 2.23 3.18
C GLN A 58 -6.74 1.60 2.80
N SER A 59 -7.36 2.05 1.69
CA SER A 59 -8.67 1.53 1.26
C SER A 59 -8.59 0.10 0.73
N SER A 60 -7.44 -0.28 0.16
CA SER A 60 -7.22 -1.63 -0.38
C SER A 60 -6.71 -2.61 0.67
N PHE A 61 -6.10 -2.13 1.76
CA PHE A 61 -5.62 -2.99 2.84
C PHE A 61 -6.79 -3.68 3.54
N ASN A 62 -6.67 -4.99 3.75
CA ASN A 62 -7.63 -5.82 4.45
C ASN A 62 -6.91 -6.70 5.48
N ALA A 63 -7.09 -6.39 6.76
CA ALA A 63 -6.44 -7.09 7.85
C ALA A 63 -6.88 -8.55 7.97
N GLU A 64 -8.14 -8.87 7.65
CA GLU A 64 -8.63 -10.24 7.64
C GLU A 64 -7.96 -11.06 6.54
N SER A 65 -7.84 -10.49 5.32
CA SER A 65 -7.09 -11.16 4.24
C SER A 65 -5.65 -11.44 4.65
N MET A 66 -5.01 -10.48 5.36
CA MET A 66 -3.65 -10.62 5.86
C MET A 66 -3.56 -11.73 6.92
N ALA A 67 -4.46 -11.71 7.92
CA ALA A 67 -4.54 -12.74 8.96
C ALA A 67 -4.79 -14.13 8.35
N ARG A 68 -5.70 -14.25 7.38
CA ARG A 68 -5.98 -15.49 6.66
C ARG A 68 -4.81 -15.99 5.83
N TYR A 69 -3.99 -15.09 5.31
CA TYR A 69 -2.85 -15.46 4.48
C TYR A 69 -1.63 -15.87 5.30
N TRP A 70 -1.31 -15.13 6.37
CA TRP A 70 -0.07 -15.31 7.10
C TRP A 70 -0.18 -16.12 8.39
N ASP A 71 -1.34 -16.07 9.09
CA ASP A 71 -1.44 -16.57 10.46
C ASP A 71 -2.42 -17.73 10.63
N MET A 72 -3.60 -17.62 10.01
CA MET A 72 -4.69 -18.59 10.20
C MET A 72 -5.49 -18.79 8.91
N LYS A 73 -5.14 -19.79 8.15
CA LYS A 73 -5.69 -20.00 6.79
C LYS A 73 -7.09 -20.58 6.78
N TYR A 74 -7.35 -21.56 7.64
CA TYR A 74 -8.56 -22.39 7.60
C TYR A 74 -9.44 -22.29 8.84
N GLY A 75 -8.85 -22.02 10.00
CA GLY A 75 -9.53 -22.02 11.28
C GLY A 75 -10.12 -20.67 11.69
N ASP A 76 -10.83 -20.68 12.81
CA ASP A 76 -11.31 -19.51 13.54
C ASP A 76 -10.52 -19.31 14.83
N PHE A 77 -9.92 -20.41 15.33
CA PHE A 77 -9.05 -20.47 16.49
C PHE A 77 -7.76 -21.19 16.14
N LYS A 78 -6.65 -20.78 16.76
CA LYS A 78 -5.33 -21.40 16.61
C LYS A 78 -4.72 -21.64 17.99
N ILE A 79 -4.32 -22.87 18.23
CA ILE A 79 -3.46 -23.22 19.36
C ILE A 79 -2.07 -23.49 18.80
N SER A 80 -1.05 -22.79 19.27
CA SER A 80 0.34 -22.94 18.80
C SER A 80 1.30 -22.93 19.96
N ILE A 81 2.51 -23.48 19.77
CA ILE A 81 3.61 -23.31 20.70
C ILE A 81 3.89 -21.81 20.86
N ASP A 82 4.01 -21.37 22.12
CA ASP A 82 4.38 -19.99 22.45
C ASP A 82 5.90 -19.81 22.39
N LEU A 83 6.36 -19.23 21.29
CA LEU A 83 7.78 -18.96 21.05
C LEU A 83 8.27 -17.67 21.74
N GLU A 84 7.38 -16.84 22.30
CA GLU A 84 7.75 -15.62 23.03
C GLU A 84 8.27 -15.94 24.44
N ASN A 85 8.02 -17.14 24.90
CA ASN A 85 8.56 -17.61 26.17
C ASN A 85 10.02 -18.03 25.97
N GLU A 86 10.96 -17.11 26.11
CA GLU A 86 12.40 -17.25 25.81
C GLU A 86 13.14 -18.38 26.55
N SER A 87 12.46 -19.14 27.41
CA SER A 87 13.10 -20.11 28.29
C SER A 87 13.41 -21.47 27.68
N GLU A 88 12.75 -21.85 26.57
CA GLU A 88 12.98 -23.17 25.97
C GLU A 88 13.18 -23.09 24.44
N ASN A 89 14.05 -23.92 23.91
CA ASN A 89 14.25 -24.07 22.47
C ASN A 89 13.03 -24.75 21.83
N LEU A 90 12.60 -24.31 20.65
CA LEU A 90 11.48 -24.91 19.89
C LEU A 90 11.59 -26.44 19.79
N ASP A 91 12.79 -26.97 19.57
CA ASP A 91 13.02 -28.41 19.48
C ASP A 91 12.61 -29.14 20.80
N ALA A 92 12.94 -28.58 21.96
CA ALA A 92 12.54 -29.13 23.24
C ALA A 92 11.02 -29.06 23.49
N LEU A 93 10.37 -28.00 23.02
CA LEU A 93 8.92 -27.85 23.12
C LEU A 93 8.16 -28.81 22.22
N LEU A 94 8.65 -29.01 20.97
CA LEU A 94 8.07 -29.97 20.03
C LEU A 94 8.11 -31.41 20.56
N GLN A 95 9.21 -31.79 21.23
CA GLN A 95 9.39 -33.12 21.80
C GLN A 95 8.44 -33.42 22.98
N LYS A 96 7.72 -32.42 23.52
CA LYS A 96 6.68 -32.61 24.53
C LYS A 96 5.36 -33.15 23.96
N GLU A 97 5.21 -33.14 22.61
CA GLU A 97 4.10 -33.73 21.85
C GLU A 97 2.69 -33.32 22.34
N TYR A 98 2.53 -32.04 22.73
CA TYR A 98 1.26 -31.51 23.28
C TYR A 98 0.07 -31.70 22.35
N PHE A 99 0.29 -31.64 21.05
CA PHE A 99 -0.80 -31.54 20.08
C PHE A 99 -1.53 -32.86 19.82
N SER A 100 -0.92 -34.01 20.09
CA SER A 100 -1.60 -35.31 20.01
C SER A 100 -2.80 -35.37 20.96
N ASP A 101 -2.66 -34.85 22.19
CA ASP A 101 -3.74 -34.76 23.17
C ASP A 101 -4.74 -33.66 22.82
N TYR A 102 -4.25 -32.48 22.42
CA TYR A 102 -5.12 -31.35 22.03
C TYR A 102 -6.01 -31.68 20.85
N VAL A 103 -5.51 -32.31 19.78
CA VAL A 103 -6.32 -32.71 18.61
C VAL A 103 -7.48 -33.59 19.05
N LYS A 104 -7.24 -34.55 19.93
CA LYS A 104 -8.28 -35.44 20.42
C LYS A 104 -9.32 -34.70 21.27
N ARG A 105 -8.88 -33.92 22.28
CA ARG A 105 -9.76 -33.18 23.19
C ARG A 105 -10.58 -32.12 22.45
N VAL A 106 -9.98 -31.41 21.51
CA VAL A 106 -10.65 -30.41 20.67
C VAL A 106 -11.67 -31.08 19.75
N GLY A 107 -11.35 -32.28 19.21
CA GLY A 107 -12.29 -33.04 18.37
C GLY A 107 -13.55 -33.51 19.10
N ASP A 108 -13.50 -33.62 20.43
CA ASP A 108 -14.65 -33.97 21.27
C ASP A 108 -15.55 -32.77 21.62
N ILE A 109 -15.15 -31.52 21.28
CA ILE A 109 -15.93 -30.31 21.54
C ILE A 109 -17.07 -30.18 20.51
N GLU A 110 -18.27 -29.97 20.97
CA GLU A 110 -19.46 -29.77 20.14
C GLU A 110 -19.33 -28.47 19.32
N GLY A 111 -19.64 -28.55 18.01
CA GLY A 111 -19.54 -27.41 17.08
C GLY A 111 -18.17 -27.23 16.42
N VAL A 112 -17.17 -28.06 16.74
CA VAL A 112 -15.91 -28.12 15.99
C VAL A 112 -16.16 -28.90 14.69
N SER A 113 -15.96 -28.21 13.55
CA SER A 113 -16.19 -28.81 12.23
C SER A 113 -14.94 -29.45 11.63
N ASN A 114 -13.78 -28.84 11.80
CA ASN A 114 -12.49 -29.34 11.29
C ASN A 114 -11.33 -28.92 12.20
N ILE A 115 -10.28 -29.74 12.19
CA ILE A 115 -8.99 -29.44 12.84
C ILE A 115 -7.89 -29.61 11.78
N PHE A 116 -7.06 -28.60 11.63
CA PHE A 116 -5.93 -28.59 10.72
C PHE A 116 -4.64 -28.58 11.51
N THR A 117 -3.76 -29.53 11.24
CA THR A 117 -2.46 -29.64 11.92
C THR A 117 -1.36 -29.00 11.10
N TYR A 118 -0.33 -28.48 11.76
CA TYR A 118 0.87 -27.91 11.17
C TYR A 118 2.10 -28.49 11.87
N ALA A 119 2.95 -29.18 11.12
CA ALA A 119 4.16 -29.82 11.62
C ALA A 119 5.40 -29.08 11.16
N THR A 120 6.37 -28.94 12.03
CA THR A 120 7.69 -28.34 11.72
C THR A 120 8.78 -28.97 12.55
N VAL A 121 10.01 -28.93 12.03
CA VAL A 121 11.22 -29.26 12.81
C VAL A 121 12.35 -28.31 12.46
N PRO A 122 13.18 -27.89 13.42
CA PRO A 122 14.44 -27.21 13.15
C PRO A 122 15.41 -28.18 12.46
N VAL A 123 16.03 -27.74 11.37
CA VAL A 123 16.99 -28.54 10.60
C VAL A 123 18.19 -27.67 10.24
N ASP A 124 19.37 -28.30 10.23
CA ASP A 124 20.53 -27.75 9.55
C ASP A 124 20.56 -28.32 8.13
N PHE A 125 20.77 -27.47 7.13
CA PHE A 125 20.86 -27.92 5.75
C PHE A 125 22.21 -27.57 5.13
N SER A 126 22.60 -28.36 4.14
CA SER A 126 23.76 -28.10 3.28
C SER A 126 23.45 -28.47 1.84
N THR A 127 24.04 -27.76 0.91
CA THR A 127 23.93 -28.00 -0.53
C THR A 127 25.27 -28.36 -1.13
N ASP A 128 25.29 -28.90 -2.32
CA ASP A 128 26.51 -29.22 -3.07
C ASP A 128 27.33 -27.96 -3.43
N ASN A 129 26.78 -26.76 -3.23
CA ASN A 129 27.42 -25.47 -3.48
C ASN A 129 28.05 -24.85 -2.21
N ASP A 130 28.41 -25.65 -1.20
CA ASP A 130 28.99 -25.22 0.07
C ASP A 130 28.13 -24.22 0.87
N ILE A 131 26.83 -24.19 0.63
CA ILE A 131 25.89 -23.40 1.43
C ILE A 131 25.43 -24.26 2.60
N SER A 132 25.52 -23.73 3.81
CA SER A 132 25.01 -24.37 5.02
C SER A 132 24.39 -23.33 5.96
N ASP A 133 23.22 -23.64 6.51
CA ASP A 133 22.53 -22.80 7.48
C ASP A 133 21.49 -23.61 8.25
N SER A 134 20.88 -23.02 9.26
CA SER A 134 19.79 -23.60 10.04
C SER A 134 18.47 -22.97 9.65
N THR A 135 17.42 -23.76 9.50
CA THR A 135 16.08 -23.32 9.13
C THR A 135 15.02 -24.23 9.74
N LEU A 136 13.75 -23.90 9.47
CA LEU A 136 12.64 -24.78 9.78
C LEU A 136 12.20 -25.54 8.51
N MET A 137 12.04 -26.84 8.66
CA MET A 137 11.38 -27.70 7.66
C MET A 137 9.91 -27.76 7.99
N LEU A 138 9.04 -27.40 7.04
CA LEU A 138 7.59 -27.45 7.20
C LEU A 138 7.00 -28.72 6.59
N GLY A 139 6.13 -29.40 7.32
CA GLY A 139 5.33 -30.49 6.80
C GLY A 139 4.13 -29.98 6.01
N TYR A 140 3.84 -30.56 4.82
CA TYR A 140 2.60 -30.34 4.08
C TYR A 140 1.78 -31.61 4.00
N ASN A 141 0.46 -31.47 3.93
CA ASN A 141 -0.46 -32.58 3.79
C ASN A 141 -1.52 -32.30 2.69
N GLU A 142 -2.53 -33.16 2.56
CA GLU A 142 -3.54 -33.09 1.48
C GLU A 142 -4.23 -31.73 1.36
N LYS A 143 -4.50 -31.03 2.50
CA LYS A 143 -5.14 -29.71 2.51
C LYS A 143 -4.29 -28.65 1.80
N ASP A 144 -2.97 -28.83 1.82
CA ASP A 144 -2.03 -27.83 1.32
C ASP A 144 -1.74 -28.02 -0.17
N LEU A 145 -2.00 -29.23 -0.71
CA LEU A 145 -1.66 -29.59 -2.09
C LEU A 145 -2.29 -28.67 -3.14
N ALA A 146 -3.51 -28.21 -2.94
CA ALA A 146 -4.18 -27.30 -3.88
C ALA A 146 -3.43 -25.97 -4.00
N SER A 147 -2.99 -25.40 -2.87
CA SER A 147 -2.23 -24.15 -2.83
C SER A 147 -0.82 -24.31 -3.38
N LEU A 148 -0.15 -25.38 -2.96
CA LEU A 148 1.20 -25.71 -3.43
C LEU A 148 1.22 -25.92 -4.95
N ASN A 149 0.29 -26.72 -5.50
CA ASN A 149 0.20 -26.96 -6.93
C ASN A 149 -0.10 -25.69 -7.73
N ALA A 150 -0.94 -24.80 -7.20
CA ALA A 150 -1.22 -23.52 -7.83
C ALA A 150 0.00 -22.58 -7.87
N ALA A 151 0.96 -22.78 -6.95
CA ALA A 151 2.16 -21.97 -6.81
C ALA A 151 3.40 -22.55 -7.51
N VAL A 152 3.30 -23.75 -8.12
CA VAL A 152 4.44 -24.40 -8.77
C VAL A 152 4.99 -23.56 -9.91
N LEU A 153 6.29 -23.28 -9.85
CA LEU A 153 7.07 -22.60 -10.89
C LEU A 153 7.82 -23.62 -11.77
N SER A 154 8.29 -24.74 -11.19
CA SER A 154 9.03 -25.79 -11.89
C SER A 154 8.87 -27.12 -11.17
N GLY A 155 8.91 -28.22 -11.91
CA GLY A 155 8.69 -29.57 -11.39
C GLY A 155 7.21 -29.89 -11.19
N ASN A 156 6.92 -30.93 -10.44
CA ASN A 156 5.56 -31.36 -10.10
C ASN A 156 5.54 -31.92 -8.68
N ILE A 157 4.44 -31.69 -7.95
CA ILE A 157 4.22 -32.28 -6.63
C ILE A 157 3.40 -33.56 -6.84
N THR A 158 4.02 -34.71 -6.56
CA THR A 158 3.45 -36.05 -6.64
C THR A 158 3.67 -36.78 -5.32
N ASP A 159 3.11 -37.94 -5.16
CA ASP A 159 3.32 -38.79 -3.98
C ASP A 159 4.79 -39.16 -3.75
N ASP A 160 5.61 -39.15 -4.81
CA ASP A 160 7.05 -39.41 -4.74
C ASP A 160 7.89 -38.17 -4.49
N THR A 161 7.27 -37.00 -4.34
CA THR A 161 7.98 -35.75 -4.12
C THR A 161 8.45 -35.65 -2.66
N GLU A 162 9.76 -35.78 -2.43
CA GLU A 162 10.34 -35.77 -1.11
C GLU A 162 10.59 -34.33 -0.60
N LEU A 163 10.99 -33.40 -1.50
CA LEU A 163 11.38 -32.04 -1.15
C LEU A 163 10.78 -31.02 -2.11
N VAL A 164 10.12 -30.03 -1.54
CA VAL A 164 9.65 -28.84 -2.24
C VAL A 164 10.42 -27.63 -1.72
N VAL A 165 10.90 -26.79 -2.64
CA VAL A 165 11.61 -25.55 -2.33
C VAL A 165 10.72 -24.37 -2.70
N SER A 166 10.54 -23.44 -1.79
CA SER A 166 9.71 -22.26 -1.99
C SER A 166 10.54 -20.98 -2.04
N ASP A 167 9.99 -19.96 -2.72
CA ASP A 167 10.57 -18.63 -2.80
C ASP A 167 12.03 -18.60 -3.30
N PRO A 168 12.27 -19.04 -4.55
CA PRO A 168 13.62 -19.11 -5.10
C PRO A 168 14.28 -17.72 -5.23
N GLU A 169 13.50 -16.64 -5.29
CA GLU A 169 14.02 -15.26 -5.31
C GLU A 169 14.64 -14.91 -3.96
N ARG A 170 13.96 -15.16 -2.86
CA ARG A 170 14.49 -14.97 -1.50
C ARG A 170 15.72 -15.83 -1.24
N ILE A 171 15.71 -17.08 -1.69
CA ILE A 171 16.87 -17.98 -1.58
C ILE A 171 18.08 -17.39 -2.31
N TYR A 172 17.86 -16.83 -3.51
CA TYR A 172 18.92 -16.19 -4.27
C TYR A 172 19.43 -14.94 -3.57
N ASP A 173 18.55 -14.12 -3.02
CA ASP A 173 18.93 -12.89 -2.33
C ASP A 173 19.76 -13.15 -1.07
N VAL A 174 19.43 -14.22 -0.32
CA VAL A 174 20.11 -14.57 0.93
C VAL A 174 21.38 -15.41 0.70
N TYR A 175 21.29 -16.44 -0.14
CA TYR A 175 22.34 -17.44 -0.30
C TYR A 175 23.07 -17.39 -1.64
N HIS A 176 22.64 -16.51 -2.58
CA HIS A 176 23.13 -16.45 -3.95
C HIS A 176 23.03 -17.79 -4.72
N TRP A 177 22.09 -18.64 -4.30
CA TRP A 177 21.81 -19.95 -4.88
C TRP A 177 20.49 -19.94 -5.66
N LYS A 178 20.52 -20.54 -6.84
CA LYS A 178 19.33 -20.76 -7.68
C LYS A 178 19.00 -22.25 -7.67
N PRO A 179 18.05 -22.69 -6.84
CA PRO A 179 17.67 -24.09 -6.77
C PRO A 179 17.13 -24.58 -8.12
N GLN A 180 17.49 -25.79 -8.51
CA GLN A 180 17.02 -26.47 -9.70
C GLN A 180 16.38 -27.82 -9.36
N ILE A 181 15.46 -28.29 -10.21
CA ILE A 181 14.88 -29.62 -10.04
C ILE A 181 15.98 -30.68 -10.16
N GLY A 182 16.01 -31.58 -9.18
CA GLY A 182 17.02 -32.61 -9.07
C GLY A 182 18.27 -32.25 -8.28
N ASP A 183 18.46 -30.98 -7.90
CA ASP A 183 19.52 -30.61 -6.97
C ASP A 183 19.35 -31.35 -5.65
N THR A 184 20.47 -31.70 -5.02
CA THR A 184 20.48 -32.42 -3.74
C THR A 184 20.69 -31.44 -2.59
N VAL A 185 19.84 -31.55 -1.58
CA VAL A 185 19.99 -30.82 -0.32
C VAL A 185 20.09 -31.85 0.81
N THR A 186 21.13 -31.74 1.60
CA THR A 186 21.36 -32.60 2.77
C THR A 186 20.85 -31.90 4.03
N PHE A 187 20.04 -32.61 4.81
CA PHE A 187 19.50 -32.11 6.07
C PHE A 187 19.94 -32.95 7.24
N ASN A 188 20.19 -32.27 8.36
CA ASN A 188 20.43 -32.88 9.66
C ASN A 188 19.21 -32.67 10.54
N PHE A 189 18.55 -33.77 10.89
CA PHE A 189 17.39 -33.81 11.78
C PHE A 189 17.85 -34.27 13.17
N LYS A 190 17.38 -33.64 14.22
CA LYS A 190 17.52 -34.16 15.61
C LYS A 190 16.29 -34.98 15.94
N ASN A 191 16.50 -36.27 16.24
CA ASN A 191 15.39 -37.12 16.67
C ASN A 191 15.11 -36.99 18.16
N HIS A 192 14.00 -37.60 18.64
CA HIS A 192 13.60 -37.60 20.06
C HIS A 192 14.71 -38.02 21.04
N SER A 193 15.66 -38.89 20.65
CA SER A 193 16.79 -39.28 21.47
C SER A 193 17.99 -38.33 21.39
N GLY A 194 17.86 -37.19 20.72
CA GLY A 194 18.95 -36.21 20.50
C GLY A 194 20.00 -36.66 19.46
N LYS A 195 19.76 -37.79 18.78
CA LYS A 195 20.68 -38.28 17.74
C LYS A 195 20.40 -37.55 16.43
N THR A 196 21.47 -37.07 15.80
CA THR A 196 21.38 -36.46 14.47
C THR A 196 21.21 -37.53 13.39
N ILE A 197 20.21 -37.38 12.56
CA ILE A 197 19.96 -38.17 11.36
C ILE A 197 20.28 -37.27 10.17
N THR A 198 21.29 -37.67 9.38
CA THR A 198 21.64 -36.97 8.13
C THR A 198 21.01 -37.68 6.95
N LYS A 199 20.24 -36.93 6.14
CA LYS A 199 19.61 -37.48 4.94
C LYS A 199 19.62 -36.44 3.82
N ALA A 200 19.90 -36.92 2.60
CA ALA A 200 19.90 -36.10 1.40
C ALA A 200 18.61 -36.30 0.62
N PHE A 201 18.03 -35.24 0.11
CA PHE A 201 16.80 -35.22 -0.66
C PHE A 201 16.98 -34.45 -1.97
N LYS A 202 16.29 -34.89 -3.01
CA LYS A 202 16.26 -34.20 -4.30
C LYS A 202 15.09 -33.24 -4.37
N ILE A 203 15.34 -32.07 -4.91
CA ILE A 203 14.29 -31.09 -5.17
C ILE A 203 13.36 -31.63 -6.27
N GLY A 204 12.11 -31.91 -5.92
CA GLY A 204 11.08 -32.42 -6.84
C GLY A 204 10.20 -31.32 -7.41
N ALA A 205 9.99 -30.22 -6.65
CA ALA A 205 9.22 -29.09 -7.08
C ALA A 205 9.78 -27.76 -6.50
N ILE A 206 9.59 -26.69 -7.26
CA ILE A 206 9.90 -25.30 -6.82
C ILE A 206 8.62 -24.50 -6.92
N THR A 207 8.25 -23.81 -5.82
CA THR A 207 7.04 -22.99 -5.72
C THR A 207 7.40 -21.52 -5.53
N SER A 208 6.46 -20.63 -5.88
CA SER A 208 6.58 -19.20 -5.53
C SER A 208 6.33 -18.98 -4.03
N SER A 209 6.65 -17.77 -3.54
CA SER A 209 6.35 -17.35 -2.16
C SER A 209 4.84 -17.35 -1.84
N ASN A 210 3.98 -17.39 -2.86
CA ASN A 210 2.51 -17.32 -2.74
C ASN A 210 1.86 -18.72 -2.59
N ASP A 211 2.56 -19.70 -2.06
CA ASP A 211 2.05 -21.04 -1.85
C ASP A 211 1.10 -21.20 -0.64
N GLY A 212 0.90 -20.11 0.10
CA GLY A 212 -0.03 -20.05 1.23
C GLY A 212 0.44 -20.81 2.48
N MET A 213 1.73 -21.08 2.61
CA MET A 213 2.31 -21.80 3.75
C MET A 213 3.35 -20.97 4.54
N GLY A 214 3.33 -19.65 4.38
CA GLY A 214 4.27 -18.77 5.08
C GLY A 214 5.68 -18.75 4.49
N GLY A 215 6.60 -18.05 5.15
CA GLY A 215 7.96 -17.76 4.66
C GLY A 215 8.99 -18.90 4.77
N TYR A 216 8.57 -20.15 4.89
CA TYR A 216 9.48 -21.29 4.98
C TYR A 216 9.98 -21.70 3.59
N ILE A 217 11.29 -21.94 3.49
CA ILE A 217 11.93 -22.25 2.20
C ILE A 217 11.92 -23.73 1.83
N PHE A 218 11.84 -24.65 2.79
CA PHE A 218 11.82 -26.08 2.57
C PHE A 218 10.55 -26.74 3.10
N ARG A 219 10.00 -27.62 2.31
CA ARG A 219 8.78 -28.38 2.64
C ARG A 219 8.92 -29.84 2.24
N MET A 220 8.33 -30.72 3.04
CA MET A 220 8.21 -32.14 2.72
C MET A 220 6.85 -32.69 3.16
N PRO A 221 6.43 -33.89 2.72
CA PRO A 221 5.22 -34.53 3.22
C PRO A 221 5.25 -34.63 4.76
N GLU A 222 4.16 -34.26 5.44
CA GLU A 222 4.08 -34.24 6.91
C GLU A 222 4.40 -35.61 7.52
N ASN A 223 3.91 -36.69 6.89
CA ASN A 223 4.18 -38.03 7.39
C ASN A 223 5.69 -38.40 7.33
N MET A 224 6.38 -38.00 6.27
CA MET A 224 7.82 -38.18 6.14
C MET A 224 8.58 -37.35 7.19
N LEU A 225 8.13 -36.12 7.44
CA LEU A 225 8.74 -35.25 8.44
C LEU A 225 8.63 -35.86 9.85
N LYS A 226 7.45 -36.38 10.23
CA LYS A 226 7.23 -37.05 11.53
C LYS A 226 8.05 -38.35 11.66
N GLU A 227 8.17 -39.14 10.57
CA GLU A 227 9.02 -40.32 10.56
C GLU A 227 10.49 -39.97 10.80
N LEU A 228 11.01 -38.94 10.16
CA LEU A 228 12.40 -38.49 10.31
C LEU A 228 12.68 -37.90 11.68
N ALA A 229 11.74 -37.13 12.22
CA ALA A 229 11.82 -36.58 13.58
C ALA A 229 11.73 -37.70 14.63
N GLY A 230 10.95 -38.74 14.39
CA GLY A 230 10.69 -39.86 15.31
C GLY A 230 9.73 -39.47 16.46
N TYR A 231 8.99 -38.37 16.31
CA TYR A 231 7.95 -37.88 17.23
C TYR A 231 6.92 -37.03 16.49
N ASP A 232 5.78 -36.74 17.14
CA ASP A 232 4.76 -35.83 16.58
C ASP A 232 5.23 -34.37 16.66
N CYS A 233 5.83 -33.90 15.60
CA CYS A 233 6.38 -32.54 15.48
C CYS A 233 5.31 -31.48 15.10
N THR A 234 4.05 -31.72 15.43
CA THR A 234 2.99 -30.71 15.29
C THR A 234 3.26 -29.55 16.24
N TYR A 235 3.32 -28.31 15.71
CA TYR A 235 3.57 -27.11 16.48
C TYR A 235 2.35 -26.21 16.62
N ALA A 236 1.35 -26.41 15.78
CA ALA A 236 0.10 -25.65 15.81
C ALA A 236 -1.07 -26.47 15.25
N ILE A 237 -2.25 -26.13 15.74
CA ILE A 237 -3.52 -26.58 15.16
C ILE A 237 -4.42 -25.38 14.92
N GLU A 238 -5.12 -25.37 13.78
CA GLU A 238 -6.23 -24.46 13.53
C GLU A 238 -7.54 -25.21 13.65
N ILE A 239 -8.50 -24.56 14.27
CA ILE A 239 -9.80 -25.13 14.62
C ILE A 239 -10.85 -24.32 13.91
N GLN A 240 -11.64 -24.99 13.07
CA GLN A 240 -12.78 -24.40 12.40
C GLN A 240 -14.04 -24.68 13.22
N ALA A 241 -14.77 -23.62 13.56
CA ALA A 241 -15.96 -23.70 14.37
C ALA A 241 -17.23 -23.37 13.56
N GLU A 242 -18.35 -24.01 13.92
CA GLU A 242 -19.66 -23.58 13.44
C GLU A 242 -20.03 -22.23 14.07
N ALA A 243 -20.63 -21.32 13.28
CA ALA A 243 -20.85 -19.93 13.66
C ALA A 243 -21.63 -19.76 14.97
N GLU A 244 -22.56 -20.67 15.26
CA GLU A 244 -23.39 -20.64 16.47
C GLU A 244 -22.68 -21.12 17.75
N TYR A 245 -21.55 -21.83 17.61
CA TYR A 245 -20.78 -22.38 18.73
C TYR A 245 -19.49 -21.61 19.04
N GLN A 246 -19.16 -20.56 18.31
CA GLN A 246 -17.86 -19.87 18.42
C GLN A 246 -17.55 -19.39 19.84
N GLU A 247 -18.51 -18.76 20.53
CA GLU A 247 -18.29 -18.28 21.92
C GLU A 247 -18.08 -19.43 22.92
N ILE A 248 -18.80 -20.54 22.76
CA ILE A 248 -18.68 -21.71 23.64
C ILE A 248 -17.32 -22.37 23.41
N ILE A 249 -16.97 -22.60 22.15
CA ILE A 249 -15.68 -23.20 21.78
C ILE A 249 -14.52 -22.34 22.28
N GLU A 250 -14.59 -21.01 22.15
CA GLU A 250 -13.54 -20.11 22.64
C GLU A 250 -13.34 -20.27 24.16
N GLN A 251 -14.41 -20.39 24.95
CA GLN A 251 -14.32 -20.60 26.39
C GLN A 251 -13.72 -21.95 26.74
N GLU A 252 -14.13 -23.02 26.06
CA GLU A 252 -13.60 -24.37 26.28
C GLU A 252 -12.11 -24.45 25.88
N LEU A 253 -11.71 -23.82 24.76
CA LEU A 253 -10.32 -23.76 24.35
C LEU A 253 -9.46 -22.96 25.33
N LYS A 254 -9.96 -21.85 25.88
CA LYS A 254 -9.28 -21.09 26.95
C LYS A 254 -9.04 -21.92 28.19
N LEU A 255 -10.02 -22.71 28.59
CA LEU A 255 -9.89 -23.64 29.72
C LEU A 255 -8.89 -24.75 29.40
N LEU A 256 -8.90 -25.27 28.17
CA LEU A 256 -8.02 -26.34 27.72
C LEU A 256 -6.54 -25.98 27.79
N VAL A 257 -6.19 -24.72 27.43
CA VAL A 257 -4.79 -24.24 27.41
C VAL A 257 -4.36 -23.55 28.72
N SER A 258 -5.28 -23.29 29.66
CA SER A 258 -5.03 -22.45 30.85
C SER A 258 -3.89 -22.93 31.73
N ASP A 259 -3.69 -24.23 31.80
CA ASP A 259 -2.65 -24.85 32.65
C ASP A 259 -1.30 -25.04 31.96
N ASN A 260 -1.24 -24.77 30.65
CA ASN A 260 -0.02 -24.96 29.86
C ASN A 260 0.52 -23.63 29.33
N ARG A 261 1.64 -23.17 29.90
CA ARG A 261 2.30 -21.91 29.50
C ARG A 261 3.09 -21.99 28.20
N ASP A 262 3.32 -23.20 27.70
CA ASP A 262 4.11 -23.42 26.47
C ASP A 262 3.27 -23.29 25.20
N VAL A 263 1.94 -23.16 25.35
CA VAL A 263 1.02 -22.99 24.24
C VAL A 263 0.14 -21.76 24.43
N ARG A 264 -0.21 -21.15 23.32
CA ARG A 264 -1.08 -19.98 23.30
C ARG A 264 -2.27 -20.23 22.39
N LEU A 265 -3.43 -19.74 22.83
CA LEU A 265 -4.66 -19.68 22.02
C LEU A 265 -4.76 -18.28 21.42
N GLN A 266 -4.98 -18.20 20.11
CA GLN A 266 -5.30 -16.95 19.41
C GLN A 266 -6.55 -17.17 18.55
N THR A 267 -7.40 -16.16 18.48
CA THR A 267 -8.56 -16.11 17.59
C THR A 267 -8.19 -15.43 16.27
N LEU A 268 -8.97 -15.65 15.23
CA LEU A 268 -8.83 -14.87 14.01
C LEU A 268 -8.97 -13.36 14.27
N GLN A 269 -9.84 -12.98 15.20
CA GLN A 269 -10.02 -11.57 15.57
C GLN A 269 -8.77 -10.97 16.23
N ASP A 270 -8.02 -11.74 17.01
CA ASP A 270 -6.75 -11.28 17.59
C ASP A 270 -5.75 -10.91 16.50
N PHE A 271 -5.57 -11.76 15.49
CA PHE A 271 -4.71 -11.49 14.35
C PHE A 271 -5.19 -10.29 13.51
N ILE A 272 -6.49 -10.15 13.31
CA ILE A 272 -7.06 -8.99 12.62
C ILE A 272 -6.72 -7.70 13.36
N VAL A 273 -6.90 -7.67 14.68
CA VAL A 273 -6.60 -6.50 15.52
C VAL A 273 -5.10 -6.20 15.52
N GLU A 274 -4.25 -7.21 15.60
CA GLU A 274 -2.80 -7.09 15.53
C GLU A 274 -2.37 -6.43 14.21
N HIS A 275 -2.79 -6.96 13.07
CA HIS A 275 -2.48 -6.40 11.76
C HIS A 275 -3.05 -4.99 11.54
N GLN A 276 -4.23 -4.70 12.07
CA GLN A 276 -4.77 -3.34 12.07
C GLN A 276 -3.90 -2.38 12.88
N SER A 277 -3.42 -2.82 14.04
CA SER A 277 -2.56 -2.02 14.91
C SER A 277 -1.21 -1.73 14.26
N ASP A 278 -0.56 -2.74 13.71
CA ASP A 278 0.74 -2.63 13.05
C ASP A 278 0.70 -1.69 11.85
N ASN A 279 -0.33 -1.81 11.03
CA ASN A 279 -0.47 -0.95 9.86
C ASN A 279 -0.91 0.48 10.22
N ARG A 280 -1.50 0.71 11.40
CA ARG A 280 -1.94 2.04 11.83
C ARG A 280 -0.80 3.06 11.88
N ALA A 281 0.38 2.66 12.34
CA ALA A 281 1.56 3.52 12.37
C ALA A 281 1.99 3.92 10.95
N GLY A 282 2.02 2.97 10.01
CA GLY A 282 2.32 3.21 8.60
C GLY A 282 1.33 4.17 7.93
N PHE A 283 0.03 3.99 8.15
CA PHE A 283 -1.00 4.91 7.65
C PHE A 283 -0.83 6.31 8.23
N THR A 284 -0.59 6.42 9.54
CA THR A 284 -0.39 7.71 10.20
C THR A 284 0.80 8.46 9.61
N LEU A 285 1.92 7.78 9.38
CA LEU A 285 3.11 8.35 8.74
C LEU A 285 2.82 8.80 7.30
N ALA A 286 2.15 7.97 6.50
CA ALA A 286 1.80 8.30 5.11
C ALA A 286 0.92 9.55 5.03
N TYR A 287 -0.10 9.67 5.88
CA TYR A 287 -0.94 10.86 5.93
C TYR A 287 -0.23 12.08 6.51
N ALA A 288 0.68 11.92 7.45
CA ALA A 288 1.50 13.02 7.95
C ALA A 288 2.38 13.61 6.84
N ILE A 289 3.02 12.76 6.03
CA ILE A 289 3.78 13.19 4.85
C ILE A 289 2.87 13.90 3.85
N ALA A 290 1.71 13.34 3.53
CA ALA A 290 0.74 13.95 2.64
C ALA A 290 0.27 15.33 3.14
N ALA A 291 0.04 15.49 4.45
CA ALA A 291 -0.35 16.75 5.07
C ALA A 291 0.76 17.81 4.97
N ILE A 292 2.02 17.45 5.21
CA ILE A 292 3.18 18.35 5.05
C ILE A 292 3.28 18.83 3.60
N LEU A 293 3.18 17.92 2.64
CA LEU A 293 3.22 18.27 1.22
C LEU A 293 2.05 19.16 0.82
N TRP A 294 0.86 18.95 1.39
CA TRP A 294 -0.29 19.80 1.18
C TRP A 294 -0.07 21.23 1.72
N ILE A 295 0.53 21.37 2.91
CA ILE A 295 0.91 22.68 3.46
C ILE A 295 1.87 23.40 2.51
N PHE A 296 2.90 22.73 1.98
CA PHE A 296 3.79 23.30 0.99
C PHE A 296 3.07 23.73 -0.28
N ALA A 297 2.13 22.92 -0.77
CA ALA A 297 1.31 23.25 -1.93
C ALA A 297 0.44 24.48 -1.69
N VAL A 298 -0.15 24.63 -0.51
CA VAL A 298 -0.92 25.83 -0.08
C VAL A 298 -0.03 27.07 -0.05
N ILE A 299 1.15 26.99 0.56
CA ILE A 299 2.12 28.11 0.61
C ILE A 299 2.52 28.53 -0.82
N ASN A 300 2.79 27.57 -1.69
CA ASN A 300 3.12 27.85 -3.09
C ASN A 300 1.97 28.53 -3.82
N GLN A 301 0.73 28.06 -3.58
CA GLN A 301 -0.48 28.68 -4.13
C GLN A 301 -0.66 30.13 -3.66
N ILE A 302 -0.45 30.40 -2.35
CA ILE A 302 -0.49 31.75 -1.79
C ILE A 302 0.54 32.66 -2.49
N ASN A 303 1.79 32.19 -2.60
CA ASN A 303 2.85 32.95 -3.25
C ASN A 303 2.53 33.27 -4.72
N LEU A 304 2.00 32.31 -5.46
CA LEU A 304 1.57 32.52 -6.84
C LEU A 304 0.45 33.54 -6.92
N THR A 305 -0.58 33.39 -6.08
CA THR A 305 -1.73 34.29 -6.05
C THR A 305 -1.31 35.72 -5.76
N VAL A 306 -0.46 35.96 -4.75
CA VAL A 306 0.08 37.27 -4.41
C VAL A 306 0.91 37.84 -5.59
N THR A 307 1.76 37.03 -6.21
CA THR A 307 2.59 37.48 -7.34
C THR A 307 1.73 37.84 -8.56
N ASN A 308 0.69 37.05 -8.86
CA ASN A 308 -0.26 37.36 -9.93
C ASN A 308 -1.02 38.63 -9.65
N LEU A 309 -1.42 38.88 -8.39
CA LEU A 309 -2.07 40.06 -7.91
C LEU A 309 -1.22 41.32 -8.21
N LEU A 310 0.05 41.24 -7.85
CA LEU A 310 0.98 42.37 -8.07
C LEU A 310 1.24 42.64 -9.54
N SER A 311 1.42 41.59 -10.35
CA SER A 311 1.74 41.71 -11.79
C SER A 311 0.54 42.09 -12.65
N GLN A 312 -0.68 41.80 -12.22
CA GLN A 312 -1.90 42.08 -12.98
C GLN A 312 -2.60 43.39 -12.59
N LYS A 313 -2.10 44.10 -11.54
CA LYS A 313 -2.69 45.38 -11.09
C LYS A 313 -2.93 46.39 -12.23
N GLN A 314 -1.92 46.61 -13.07
CA GLN A 314 -1.98 47.56 -14.17
C GLN A 314 -3.00 47.14 -15.24
N GLU A 315 -3.04 45.87 -15.58
CA GLU A 315 -3.95 45.32 -16.56
C GLU A 315 -5.41 45.44 -16.15
N MET A 316 -5.66 45.22 -14.85
CA MET A 316 -6.99 45.38 -14.28
C MET A 316 -7.44 46.86 -14.19
N GLY A 317 -6.51 47.75 -13.93
CA GLY A 317 -6.77 49.17 -14.07
C GLY A 317 -7.22 49.52 -15.48
N THR A 318 -6.56 48.97 -16.49
CA THR A 318 -6.91 49.15 -17.92
C THR A 318 -8.26 48.50 -18.26
N LEU A 319 -8.52 47.26 -17.79
CA LEU A 319 -9.80 46.59 -18.01
C LEU A 319 -10.99 47.31 -17.36
N LYS A 320 -10.79 47.88 -16.16
CA LYS A 320 -11.79 48.75 -15.49
C LYS A 320 -12.01 50.05 -16.26
N SER A 321 -10.97 50.63 -16.81
CA SER A 321 -11.07 51.89 -17.59
C SER A 321 -11.84 51.69 -18.90
N ILE A 322 -11.83 50.45 -19.46
CA ILE A 322 -12.61 50.07 -20.65
C ILE A 322 -14.07 49.71 -20.30
N GLY A 323 -14.43 49.77 -18.99
CA GLY A 323 -15.82 49.54 -18.56
C GLY A 323 -16.11 48.13 -17.98
N MET A 324 -15.09 47.35 -17.67
CA MET A 324 -15.28 46.05 -17.06
C MET A 324 -15.73 46.17 -15.59
N THR A 325 -16.81 45.45 -15.24
CA THR A 325 -17.36 45.47 -13.88
C THR A 325 -16.51 44.63 -12.90
N ASN A 326 -16.54 44.95 -11.61
CA ASN A 326 -15.87 44.16 -10.58
C ASN A 326 -16.36 42.70 -10.61
N LYS A 327 -17.65 42.44 -10.86
CA LYS A 327 -18.23 41.10 -10.94
C LYS A 327 -17.65 40.29 -12.08
N GLN A 328 -17.45 40.88 -13.25
CA GLN A 328 -16.84 40.19 -14.40
C GLN A 328 -15.37 39.83 -14.13
N LEU A 329 -14.68 40.70 -13.43
CA LEU A 329 -13.29 40.47 -13.03
C LEU A 329 -13.20 39.32 -12.01
N GLU A 330 -14.07 39.33 -10.98
CA GLU A 330 -14.22 38.24 -10.03
C GLU A 330 -14.46 36.90 -10.73
N GLN A 331 -15.39 36.86 -11.67
CA GLN A 331 -15.67 35.64 -12.44
C GLN A 331 -14.48 35.17 -13.27
N ALA A 332 -13.67 36.09 -13.84
CA ALA A 332 -12.49 35.70 -14.60
C ALA A 332 -11.43 35.02 -13.72
N PHE A 333 -11.19 35.55 -12.50
CA PHE A 333 -10.26 34.93 -11.54
C PHE A 333 -10.76 33.61 -10.98
N MET A 334 -12.06 33.54 -10.65
CA MET A 334 -12.64 32.26 -10.24
C MET A 334 -12.50 31.19 -11.31
N MET A 335 -12.68 31.55 -12.58
CA MET A 335 -12.50 30.62 -13.70
C MET A 335 -11.04 30.22 -13.89
N GLU A 336 -10.07 31.13 -13.69
CA GLU A 336 -8.63 30.82 -13.74
C GLU A 336 -8.26 29.79 -12.65
N GLY A 337 -8.71 30.01 -11.42
CA GLY A 337 -8.50 29.10 -10.32
C GLY A 337 -9.19 27.75 -10.52
N LEU A 338 -10.42 27.75 -11.04
CA LEU A 338 -11.15 26.54 -11.38
C LEU A 338 -10.38 25.69 -12.41
N PHE A 339 -9.82 26.31 -13.46
CA PHE A 339 -9.00 25.59 -14.44
C PHE A 339 -7.73 24.99 -13.82
N THR A 340 -7.05 25.76 -12.96
CA THR A 340 -5.86 25.28 -12.25
C THR A 340 -6.18 24.04 -11.40
N THR A 341 -7.26 24.10 -10.62
CA THR A 341 -7.72 22.99 -9.77
C THR A 341 -8.14 21.77 -10.60
N LEU A 342 -8.90 21.97 -11.67
CA LEU A 342 -9.34 20.88 -12.54
C LEU A 342 -8.16 20.17 -13.20
N ILE A 343 -7.14 20.90 -13.67
CA ILE A 343 -5.96 20.30 -14.29
C ILE A 343 -5.14 19.56 -13.21
N ALA A 344 -4.99 20.10 -12.01
CA ALA A 344 -4.33 19.42 -10.91
C ALA A 344 -5.05 18.11 -10.51
N LEU A 345 -6.38 18.12 -10.42
CA LEU A 345 -7.19 16.93 -10.18
C LEU A 345 -7.09 15.92 -11.34
N LEU A 346 -7.01 16.40 -12.58
CA LEU A 346 -6.79 15.53 -13.73
C LEU A 346 -5.43 14.82 -13.64
N ILE A 347 -4.36 15.53 -13.25
CA ILE A 347 -3.03 14.93 -13.02
C ILE A 347 -3.13 13.89 -11.90
N THR A 348 -3.79 14.24 -10.79
CA THR A 348 -4.05 13.29 -9.69
C THR A 348 -4.74 12.03 -10.18
N ALA A 349 -5.77 12.15 -11.02
CA ALA A 349 -6.50 11.01 -11.55
C ALA A 349 -5.66 10.18 -12.54
N VAL A 350 -5.01 10.84 -13.51
CA VAL A 350 -4.26 10.17 -14.59
C VAL A 350 -3.04 9.42 -14.07
N VAL A 351 -2.37 9.95 -13.04
CA VAL A 351 -1.18 9.31 -12.45
C VAL A 351 -1.56 8.50 -11.21
N GLY A 352 -2.44 9.02 -10.36
CA GLY A 352 -2.83 8.40 -9.10
C GLY A 352 -3.63 7.11 -9.28
N ILE A 353 -4.60 7.06 -10.22
CA ILE A 353 -5.43 5.84 -10.40
C ILE A 353 -4.60 4.65 -10.87
N PRO A 354 -3.74 4.74 -11.91
CA PRO A 354 -2.88 3.62 -12.28
C PRO A 354 -1.90 3.22 -11.15
N GLY A 355 -1.34 4.23 -10.44
CA GLY A 355 -0.47 3.96 -9.29
C GLY A 355 -1.20 3.25 -8.14
N GLY A 356 -2.40 3.69 -7.80
CA GLY A 356 -3.25 3.04 -6.80
C GLY A 356 -3.65 1.62 -7.20
N TYR A 357 -3.94 1.39 -8.47
CA TYR A 357 -4.20 0.05 -9.00
C TYR A 357 -2.98 -0.87 -8.87
N ALA A 358 -1.78 -0.36 -9.17
CA ALA A 358 -0.53 -1.10 -8.98
C ALA A 358 -0.29 -1.45 -7.50
N ILE A 359 -0.57 -0.53 -6.57
CA ILE A 359 -0.54 -0.80 -5.12
C ILE A 359 -1.53 -1.91 -4.76
N GLY A 360 -2.76 -1.87 -5.29
CA GLY A 360 -3.77 -2.90 -5.03
C GLY A 360 -3.34 -4.29 -5.50
N ILE A 361 -2.68 -4.39 -6.68
CA ILE A 361 -2.09 -5.64 -7.17
C ILE A 361 -0.97 -6.11 -6.24
N PHE A 362 -0.07 -5.20 -5.85
CA PHE A 362 1.02 -5.52 -4.92
C PHE A 362 0.48 -6.07 -3.60
N LEU A 363 -0.49 -5.39 -2.97
CA LEU A 363 -1.11 -5.83 -1.73
C LEU A 363 -1.82 -7.18 -1.87
N LYS A 364 -2.50 -7.41 -3.00
CA LYS A 364 -3.14 -8.69 -3.28
C LYS A 364 -2.11 -9.83 -3.36
N ASN A 365 -1.02 -9.61 -4.08
CA ASN A 365 0.04 -10.61 -4.20
C ASN A 365 0.76 -10.86 -2.86
N ALA A 366 0.79 -9.86 -1.98
CA ALA A 366 1.33 -9.98 -0.62
C ALA A 366 0.32 -10.56 0.39
N GLY A 367 -0.88 -10.99 -0.04
CA GLY A 367 -1.91 -11.52 0.87
C GLY A 367 -2.60 -10.47 1.74
N MET A 368 -2.33 -9.17 1.51
CA MET A 368 -2.81 -8.06 2.35
C MET A 368 -4.12 -7.44 1.84
N SER A 369 -4.69 -7.97 0.77
CA SER A 369 -5.88 -7.39 0.10
C SER A 369 -6.56 -8.41 -0.79
N THR A 370 -7.86 -8.22 -1.02
CA THR A 370 -8.60 -8.94 -2.07
C THR A 370 -8.43 -8.31 -3.46
N GLY A 371 -7.89 -7.07 -3.53
CA GLY A 371 -7.66 -6.31 -4.76
C GLY A 371 -7.72 -4.81 -4.56
N PHE A 372 -7.65 -4.06 -5.66
CA PHE A 372 -7.73 -2.60 -5.61
C PHE A 372 -9.13 -2.11 -5.21
N VAL A 373 -9.17 -1.26 -4.18
CA VAL A 373 -10.37 -0.53 -3.75
C VAL A 373 -10.15 0.96 -3.98
N PHE A 374 -10.98 1.56 -4.83
CA PHE A 374 -10.90 2.99 -5.12
C PHE A 374 -11.28 3.83 -3.89
N PRO A 375 -10.42 4.77 -3.42
CA PRO A 375 -10.66 5.56 -2.22
C PRO A 375 -11.66 6.71 -2.46
N VAL A 376 -12.93 6.40 -2.72
CA VAL A 376 -13.97 7.37 -3.12
C VAL A 376 -14.09 8.53 -2.13
N VAL A 377 -14.18 8.22 -0.83
CA VAL A 377 -14.37 9.24 0.22
C VAL A 377 -13.16 10.17 0.30
N ALA A 378 -11.95 9.60 0.34
CA ALA A 378 -10.71 10.38 0.43
C ALA A 378 -10.52 11.25 -0.82
N PHE A 379 -10.74 10.71 -2.01
CA PHE A 379 -10.63 11.46 -3.27
C PHE A 379 -11.65 12.60 -3.35
N THR A 380 -12.90 12.36 -2.94
CA THR A 380 -13.95 13.39 -2.91
C THR A 380 -13.63 14.49 -1.91
N LEU A 381 -13.19 14.13 -0.69
CA LEU A 381 -12.78 15.12 0.33
C LEU A 381 -11.60 15.96 -0.15
N PHE A 382 -10.60 15.33 -0.77
CA PHE A 382 -9.47 16.04 -1.37
C PHE A 382 -9.92 17.02 -2.46
N ALA A 383 -10.77 16.60 -3.40
CA ALA A 383 -11.29 17.45 -4.45
C ALA A 383 -12.07 18.65 -3.88
N VAL A 384 -12.94 18.42 -2.90
CA VAL A 384 -13.68 19.49 -2.21
C VAL A 384 -12.73 20.46 -1.50
N ALA A 385 -11.72 19.96 -0.79
CA ALA A 385 -10.72 20.80 -0.12
C ALA A 385 -9.95 21.67 -1.12
N MET A 386 -9.58 21.13 -2.28
CA MET A 386 -8.92 21.87 -3.35
C MET A 386 -9.80 23.02 -3.89
N PHE A 387 -11.09 22.76 -4.17
CA PHE A 387 -12.02 23.78 -4.62
C PHE A 387 -12.29 24.84 -3.52
N MET A 388 -12.39 24.44 -2.26
CA MET A 388 -12.54 25.38 -1.15
C MET A 388 -11.33 26.29 -1.01
N LEU A 389 -10.12 25.72 -1.07
CA LEU A 389 -8.87 26.47 -1.00
C LEU A 389 -8.80 27.53 -2.11
N GLU A 390 -9.07 27.12 -3.35
CA GLU A 390 -9.02 28.02 -4.50
C GLU A 390 -10.06 29.14 -4.40
N SER A 391 -11.28 28.78 -4.00
CA SER A 391 -12.36 29.76 -3.79
C SER A 391 -12.01 30.76 -2.70
N LEU A 392 -11.45 30.30 -1.57
CA LEU A 392 -11.01 31.15 -0.47
C LEU A 392 -9.90 32.13 -0.91
N MET A 393 -8.90 31.61 -1.64
CA MET A 393 -7.81 32.43 -2.17
C MET A 393 -8.32 33.51 -3.12
N THR A 394 -9.23 33.15 -4.01
CA THR A 394 -9.85 34.10 -4.95
C THR A 394 -10.65 35.19 -4.22
N ILE A 395 -11.45 34.81 -3.19
CA ILE A 395 -12.22 35.78 -2.39
C ILE A 395 -11.29 36.73 -1.63
N LEU A 396 -10.24 36.23 -0.99
CA LEU A 396 -9.26 37.04 -0.28
C LEU A 396 -8.56 38.03 -1.21
N LEU A 397 -8.21 37.61 -2.41
CA LEU A 397 -7.62 38.38 -3.48
C LEU A 397 -8.53 39.55 -3.87
N ILE A 398 -9.79 39.26 -4.15
CA ILE A 398 -10.80 40.24 -4.55
C ILE A 398 -11.08 41.25 -3.41
N HIS A 399 -11.16 40.79 -2.16
CA HIS A 399 -11.36 41.62 -1.02
C HIS A 399 -10.22 42.66 -0.81
N SER A 400 -8.97 42.18 -1.00
CA SER A 400 -7.79 43.06 -0.93
C SER A 400 -7.81 44.16 -1.99
N TRP A 401 -8.44 43.92 -3.14
CA TRP A 401 -8.53 44.88 -4.24
C TRP A 401 -9.67 45.87 -4.13
N LYS A 402 -10.79 45.49 -3.55
CA LYS A 402 -11.90 46.41 -3.31
C LYS A 402 -11.52 47.57 -2.41
N LYS A 403 -10.49 47.41 -1.59
CA LYS A 403 -9.95 48.47 -0.69
C LYS A 403 -9.03 49.47 -1.39
N GLN A 404 -8.57 49.22 -2.64
CA GLN A 404 -7.68 50.10 -3.37
C GLN A 404 -8.46 50.94 -4.39
N SER A 405 -8.36 52.27 -4.33
CA SER A 405 -9.00 53.16 -5.29
C SER A 405 -8.33 53.05 -6.66
N VAL A 406 -9.10 53.13 -7.75
CA VAL A 406 -8.62 53.10 -9.14
C VAL A 406 -7.60 54.23 -9.38
N ILE A 407 -7.77 55.37 -8.73
CA ILE A 407 -6.91 56.56 -8.81
C ILE A 407 -5.53 56.26 -8.20
N ALA A 408 -5.48 55.56 -7.05
CA ALA A 408 -4.22 55.16 -6.44
C ALA A 408 -3.42 54.16 -7.30
N ILE A 409 -4.07 53.30 -8.08
CA ILE A 409 -3.44 52.37 -8.97
C ILE A 409 -2.84 53.07 -10.21
N CYS A 410 -3.50 54.10 -10.72
CA CYS A 410 -3.01 54.90 -11.87
C CYS A 410 -1.91 55.88 -11.45
N LEU A 411 -1.98 56.50 -10.26
CA LEU A 411 -1.01 57.48 -9.79
C LEU A 411 0.33 56.88 -9.34
N LEU A 412 0.36 55.62 -8.89
CA LEU A 412 1.61 54.92 -8.55
C LEU A 412 2.58 54.76 -9.74
N TYR A 413 2.13 54.99 -10.98
CA TYR A 413 2.93 54.84 -12.17
C TYR A 413 3.34 56.17 -12.82
N THR A 414 2.84 57.28 -12.33
CA THR A 414 3.22 58.63 -12.83
C THR A 414 4.24 59.34 -11.96
N SER A 415 4.72 58.72 -10.88
CA SER A 415 5.88 59.28 -10.15
C SER A 415 7.15 58.93 -10.94
N PRO A 416 7.95 59.94 -11.33
CA PRO A 416 9.21 59.69 -12.01
C PRO A 416 10.13 58.87 -11.10
N SER A 417 10.81 57.90 -11.71
CA SER A 417 11.89 57.16 -11.05
C SER A 417 12.88 58.18 -10.48
N PRO A 418 13.27 58.08 -9.20
CA PRO A 418 14.40 58.84 -8.74
C PRO A 418 15.65 58.24 -9.35
N ARG A 419 16.02 58.80 -10.53
CA ARG A 419 17.38 58.79 -11.05
C ARG A 419 17.79 60.23 -11.14
N ASP A 420 18.51 60.57 -10.13
CA ASP A 420 19.68 61.44 -10.18
C ASP A 420 20.45 61.22 -8.88
#